data_864f914dbee30623b425fdb70e1a28ce
#
_entry.id   864f914dbee30623b425fdb70e1a28ce
#
_cell.length_a   1.000
_cell.length_b   1.000
_cell.length_c   1.000
_cell.angle_alpha   90.00
_cell.angle_beta   90.00
_cell.angle_gamma   90.00
#
_symmetry.space_group_name_H-M   'P 1'
#
loop_
_entity.id
_entity.type
_entity.pdbx_description
1 polymer ?
#
loop_
_entity_poly.entity_id
_entity_poly.type
_entity_poly.pdbx_seq_one_letter_code
_entity_poly.pdbx_strand_id
1 'polypeptide(L)'
;NIIADKGIVFGDIVPLYDTETNTSYRTMMCDIDIGDDGTINCLDSSTGRVFQYDEECNLLFVMGTQADQLGGFSNQVTAVESMGEKIYVLDAKKNTITVFRETSFGNLVHKASLLYNGGYYEEAYELWQEVLKRDGGYYRAYLGISAALLKKGEYGEAMKYARLAASSELYNKAFEGRRAEFLKEYFNLIVILTAVILLVLRKIIRTR
;
A
#
# COMPACT_ATOMS: atom_id res chain seq x y z
N ASN A 1 5.20 22.52 -3.94
CA ASN A 1 5.29 21.20 -4.60
C ASN A 1 3.89 20.56 -4.59
N ILE A 2 3.41 20.12 -5.76
CA ILE A 2 2.16 19.38 -5.86
C ILE A 2 2.48 17.93 -5.50
N ILE A 3 1.96 17.46 -4.36
CA ILE A 3 2.20 16.09 -3.87
C ILE A 3 1.45 15.06 -4.72
N ALA A 4 0.31 15.42 -5.30
CA ALA A 4 -0.56 14.49 -6.03
C ALA A 4 -0.81 14.94 -7.48
N ASP A 5 0.05 14.53 -8.38
CA ASP A 5 -0.11 14.77 -9.84
C ASP A 5 -0.86 13.61 -10.58
N LYS A 6 -1.35 12.60 -9.86
CA LYS A 6 -1.86 11.37 -10.49
C LYS A 6 -3.32 11.05 -10.20
N GLY A 7 -4.12 12.04 -9.84
CA GLY A 7 -5.54 11.81 -9.53
C GLY A 7 -5.76 10.89 -8.33
N ILE A 8 -4.90 11.00 -7.32
CA ILE A 8 -5.06 10.25 -6.07
C ILE A 8 -6.32 10.75 -5.37
N VAL A 9 -7.20 9.81 -5.05
CA VAL A 9 -8.42 10.09 -4.30
C VAL A 9 -8.11 9.83 -2.82
N PHE A 10 -8.28 10.86 -2.00
CA PHE A 10 -8.18 10.75 -0.55
C PHE A 10 -9.54 10.34 0.04
N GLY A 11 -9.51 9.49 1.06
CA GLY A 11 -10.72 8.94 1.68
C GLY A 11 -11.23 7.70 0.97
N ASP A 12 -12.54 7.43 1.10
CA ASP A 12 -13.16 6.28 0.46
C ASP A 12 -13.35 6.49 -1.04
N ILE A 13 -12.88 5.56 -1.84
CA ILE A 13 -13.05 5.56 -3.29
C ILE A 13 -14.54 5.35 -3.66
N VAL A 14 -15.23 4.51 -2.88
CA VAL A 14 -16.66 4.23 -3.05
C VAL A 14 -17.41 4.79 -1.86
N PRO A 15 -18.55 5.49 -2.08
CA PRO A 15 -19.37 5.97 -0.97
C PRO A 15 -19.77 4.83 -0.03
N LEU A 16 -19.65 5.06 1.27
CA LEU A 16 -20.18 4.13 2.27
C LEU A 16 -21.71 4.15 2.20
N TYR A 17 -22.30 2.98 2.16
CA TYR A 17 -23.75 2.83 2.15
C TYR A 17 -24.22 2.25 3.48
N ASP A 18 -25.06 3.02 4.16
CA ASP A 18 -25.73 2.58 5.39
C ASP A 18 -27.10 1.96 5.01
N THR A 19 -27.19 0.66 5.22
CA THR A 19 -28.42 -0.11 4.91
C THR A 19 -29.56 0.17 5.86
N GLU A 20 -29.29 0.62 7.09
CA GLU A 20 -30.33 0.91 8.07
C GLU A 20 -31.04 2.22 7.77
N THR A 21 -30.26 3.26 7.42
CA THR A 21 -30.78 4.59 7.10
C THR A 21 -31.05 4.81 5.63
N ASN A 22 -30.66 3.86 4.76
CA ASN A 22 -30.71 3.96 3.29
C ASN A 22 -29.99 5.22 2.78
N THR A 23 -28.88 5.60 3.41
CA THR A 23 -28.11 6.78 3.08
C THR A 23 -26.71 6.40 2.57
N SER A 24 -26.17 7.26 1.70
CA SER A 24 -24.82 7.12 1.16
C SER A 24 -23.96 8.28 1.65
N TYR A 25 -22.84 7.95 2.28
CA TYR A 25 -21.88 8.91 2.81
C TYR A 25 -20.65 8.94 1.89
N ARG A 26 -20.36 10.13 1.36
CA ARG A 26 -19.09 10.39 0.67
C ARG A 26 -18.13 11.05 1.64
N THR A 27 -16.85 10.75 1.50
CA THR A 27 -15.80 11.44 2.25
C THR A 27 -15.89 12.95 2.01
N MET A 28 -15.92 13.71 3.12
CA MET A 28 -15.88 15.18 3.14
C MET A 28 -14.73 15.62 4.02
N MET A 29 -13.55 15.79 3.42
CA MET A 29 -12.39 16.28 4.15
C MET A 29 -12.65 17.70 4.62
N CYS A 30 -12.60 17.93 5.93
CA CYS A 30 -12.81 19.22 6.55
C CYS A 30 -11.52 19.84 7.09
N ASP A 31 -10.51 19.03 7.35
CA ASP A 31 -9.21 19.50 7.79
C ASP A 31 -8.10 18.52 7.42
N ILE A 32 -6.88 19.02 7.33
CA ILE A 32 -5.67 18.27 6.99
C ILE A 32 -4.50 18.80 7.80
N ASP A 33 -3.71 17.89 8.33
CA ASP A 33 -2.49 18.19 9.06
C ASP A 33 -1.34 17.29 8.57
N ILE A 34 -0.12 17.82 8.63
CA ILE A 34 1.10 17.11 8.25
C ILE A 34 1.99 17.03 9.49
N GLY A 35 2.18 15.81 9.98
CA GLY A 35 3.04 15.53 11.12
C GLY A 35 4.52 15.78 10.84
N ASP A 36 5.30 15.91 11.90
CA ASP A 36 6.75 16.11 11.84
C ASP A 36 7.49 14.96 11.12
N ASP A 37 6.89 13.78 11.09
CA ASP A 37 7.38 12.58 10.42
C ASP A 37 6.95 12.47 8.94
N GLY A 38 6.27 13.48 8.41
CA GLY A 38 5.75 13.52 7.03
C GLY A 38 4.43 12.77 6.84
N THR A 39 3.83 12.20 7.90
CA THR A 39 2.49 11.60 7.80
C THR A 39 1.44 12.68 7.54
N ILE A 40 0.46 12.36 6.71
CA ILE A 40 -0.64 13.25 6.34
C ILE A 40 -1.90 12.74 6.99
N ASN A 41 -2.51 13.54 7.85
CA ASN A 41 -3.73 13.22 8.58
C ASN A 41 -4.90 14.02 7.98
N CYS A 42 -5.86 13.34 7.36
CA CYS A 42 -7.03 13.95 6.73
C CYS A 42 -8.28 13.62 7.55
N LEU A 43 -9.00 14.64 8.05
CA LEU A 43 -10.21 14.47 8.84
C LEU A 43 -11.45 14.51 7.93
N ASP A 44 -12.24 13.43 7.98
CA ASP A 44 -13.54 13.33 7.29
C ASP A 44 -14.67 13.68 8.23
N SER A 45 -15.35 14.79 7.97
CA SER A 45 -16.52 15.23 8.78
C SER A 45 -17.76 14.39 8.52
N SER A 46 -17.89 13.72 7.38
CA SER A 46 -19.09 12.95 7.03
C SER A 46 -19.21 11.66 7.86
N THR A 47 -18.10 11.05 8.23
CA THR A 47 -18.05 9.78 8.95
C THR A 47 -17.28 9.84 10.27
N GLY A 48 -16.66 10.98 10.59
CA GLY A 48 -15.83 11.16 11.79
C GLY A 48 -14.59 10.27 11.77
N ARG A 49 -13.95 10.11 10.61
CA ARG A 49 -12.76 9.30 10.49
C ARG A 49 -11.54 10.16 10.14
N VAL A 50 -10.39 9.77 10.67
CA VAL A 50 -9.08 10.29 10.27
C VAL A 50 -8.43 9.27 9.37
N PHE A 51 -8.13 9.69 8.15
CA PHE A 51 -7.34 8.92 7.20
C PHE A 51 -5.89 9.38 7.32
N GLN A 52 -5.00 8.46 7.69
CA GLN A 52 -3.58 8.73 7.77
C GLN A 52 -2.85 8.15 6.56
N TYR A 53 -2.04 8.97 5.92
CA TYR A 53 -1.24 8.62 4.75
C TYR A 53 0.24 8.84 5.04
N ASP A 54 1.10 8.17 4.28
CA ASP A 54 2.52 8.49 4.23
C ASP A 54 2.80 9.69 3.31
N GLU A 55 4.05 10.13 3.24
CA GLU A 55 4.50 11.25 2.41
C GLU A 55 4.27 11.03 0.89
N GLU A 56 4.12 9.79 0.44
CA GLU A 56 3.77 9.43 -0.94
C GLU A 56 2.25 9.27 -1.16
N CYS A 57 1.45 9.72 -0.19
CA CYS A 57 -0.02 9.64 -0.21
C CYS A 57 -0.58 8.21 -0.22
N ASN A 58 0.15 7.23 0.29
CA ASN A 58 -0.40 5.89 0.47
C ASN A 58 -1.11 5.79 1.82
N LEU A 59 -2.33 5.27 1.82
CA LEU A 59 -3.12 5.08 3.03
C LEU A 59 -2.44 4.09 3.98
N LEU A 60 -2.17 4.52 5.21
CA LEU A 60 -1.62 3.71 6.28
C LEU A 60 -2.72 3.20 7.21
N PHE A 61 -3.54 4.12 7.73
CA PHE A 61 -4.58 3.82 8.71
C PHE A 61 -5.85 4.62 8.47
N VAL A 62 -6.97 4.05 8.95
CA VAL A 62 -8.22 4.77 9.13
C VAL A 62 -8.61 4.60 10.60
N MET A 63 -8.82 5.69 11.32
CA MET A 63 -9.12 5.68 12.73
C MET A 63 -10.29 6.61 13.08
N GLY A 64 -10.99 6.31 14.17
CA GLY A 64 -12.18 7.06 14.57
C GLY A 64 -13.44 6.63 13.83
N THR A 65 -14.57 7.04 14.34
CA THR A 65 -15.90 6.85 13.72
C THR A 65 -16.92 7.74 14.43
N GLN A 66 -17.99 8.10 13.73
CA GLN A 66 -19.17 8.69 14.40
C GLN A 66 -19.87 7.65 15.24
N ALA A 67 -20.05 7.92 16.51
CA ALA A 67 -20.79 7.07 17.43
C ALA A 67 -21.18 7.85 18.70
N ASP A 68 -22.28 7.48 19.31
CA ASP A 68 -22.75 8.09 20.58
C ASP A 68 -22.03 7.54 21.81
N GLN A 69 -21.22 6.49 21.63
CA GLN A 69 -20.42 5.89 22.69
C GLN A 69 -19.17 6.71 23.04
N LEU A 70 -18.56 6.39 24.18
CA LEU A 70 -17.29 7.00 24.60
C LEU A 70 -16.20 6.75 23.55
N GLY A 71 -15.50 7.81 23.14
CA GLY A 71 -14.48 7.77 22.10
C GLY A 71 -15.00 7.86 20.67
N GLY A 72 -16.31 7.79 20.45
CA GLY A 72 -16.94 8.10 19.16
C GLY A 72 -17.09 9.60 18.94
N PHE A 73 -17.06 10.02 17.69
CA PHE A 73 -17.25 11.42 17.31
C PHE A 73 -18.71 11.75 17.03
N SER A 74 -19.04 13.05 17.12
CA SER A 74 -20.28 13.58 16.57
C SER A 74 -20.14 13.81 15.06
N ASN A 75 -21.20 14.32 14.44
CA ASN A 75 -21.18 14.79 13.06
C ASN A 75 -20.61 16.22 12.88
N GLN A 76 -19.89 16.75 13.86
CA GLN A 76 -19.29 18.09 13.86
C GLN A 76 -17.83 18.03 14.34
N VAL A 77 -17.07 17.07 13.82
CA VAL A 77 -15.60 17.12 13.91
C VAL A 77 -15.10 18.24 13.00
N THR A 78 -14.13 19.03 13.47
CA THR A 78 -13.77 20.29 12.81
C THR A 78 -12.28 20.49 12.60
N ALA A 79 -11.43 19.84 13.40
CA ALA A 79 -9.99 20.03 13.26
C ALA A 79 -9.22 18.77 13.65
N VAL A 80 -8.11 18.55 12.99
CA VAL A 80 -7.08 17.53 13.30
C VAL A 80 -5.74 18.21 13.38
N GLU A 81 -4.93 17.82 14.36
CA GLU A 81 -3.57 18.33 14.55
C GLU A 81 -2.71 17.21 15.11
N SER A 82 -1.51 17.04 14.59
CA SER A 82 -0.51 16.11 15.13
C SER A 82 0.57 16.86 15.90
N MET A 83 0.99 16.25 17.00
CA MET A 83 2.06 16.78 17.83
C MET A 83 2.87 15.60 18.40
N GLY A 84 4.06 15.38 17.86
CA GLY A 84 4.86 14.19 18.15
C GLY A 84 4.10 12.90 17.79
N GLU A 85 4.03 11.96 18.71
CA GLU A 85 3.35 10.64 18.51
C GLU A 85 1.83 10.69 18.74
N LYS A 86 1.22 11.86 18.75
CA LYS A 86 -0.21 12.01 19.08
C LYS A 86 -0.93 12.79 17.99
N ILE A 87 -2.17 12.38 17.74
CA ILE A 87 -3.10 13.09 16.87
C ILE A 87 -4.28 13.56 17.74
N TYR A 88 -4.59 14.83 17.64
CA TYR A 88 -5.66 15.51 18.36
C TYR A 88 -6.81 15.79 17.39
N VAL A 89 -8.02 15.39 17.74
CA VAL A 89 -9.21 15.66 16.91
C VAL A 89 -10.23 16.45 17.75
N LEU A 90 -10.62 17.61 17.24
CA LEU A 90 -11.61 18.48 17.87
C LEU A 90 -13.02 18.11 17.40
N ASP A 91 -13.88 17.79 18.35
CA ASP A 91 -15.33 17.63 18.14
C ASP A 91 -16.05 18.86 18.71
N ALA A 92 -16.47 19.75 17.83
CA ALA A 92 -17.08 21.01 18.23
C ALA A 92 -18.47 20.83 18.88
N LYS A 93 -19.24 19.81 18.50
CA LYS A 93 -20.56 19.55 19.10
C LYS A 93 -20.46 18.97 20.51
N LYS A 94 -19.48 18.07 20.72
CA LYS A 94 -19.24 17.48 22.05
C LYS A 94 -18.38 18.39 22.95
N ASN A 95 -17.76 19.44 22.40
CA ASN A 95 -16.76 20.28 23.07
C ASN A 95 -15.61 19.44 23.68
N THR A 96 -15.12 18.47 22.91
CA THR A 96 -14.08 17.54 23.35
C THR A 96 -12.92 17.49 22.38
N ILE A 97 -11.73 17.19 22.90
CA ILE A 97 -10.56 16.83 22.09
C ILE A 97 -10.27 15.36 22.36
N THR A 98 -10.34 14.55 21.31
CA THR A 98 -9.93 13.15 21.38
C THR A 98 -8.46 13.04 20.98
N VAL A 99 -7.69 12.30 21.78
CA VAL A 99 -6.25 12.11 21.55
C VAL A 99 -5.99 10.67 21.16
N PHE A 100 -5.55 10.46 19.93
CA PHE A 100 -5.00 9.18 19.48
C PHE A 100 -3.51 9.15 19.82
N ARG A 101 -3.03 7.99 20.23
CA ARG A 101 -1.60 7.72 20.45
C ARG A 101 -1.16 6.60 19.55
N GLU A 102 0.05 6.72 19.03
CA GLU A 102 0.66 5.66 18.26
C GLU A 102 0.75 4.36 19.07
N THR A 103 0.37 3.27 18.45
CA THR A 103 0.51 1.92 19.02
C THR A 103 1.84 1.29 18.55
N SER A 104 2.25 0.19 19.19
CA SER A 104 3.42 -0.57 18.72
C SER A 104 3.26 -1.10 17.28
N PHE A 105 2.02 -1.35 16.86
CA PHE A 105 1.72 -1.72 15.47
C PHE A 105 1.83 -0.52 14.53
N GLY A 106 1.30 0.64 14.92
CA GLY A 106 1.43 1.88 14.16
C GLY A 106 2.89 2.24 13.92
N ASN A 107 3.70 2.24 14.98
CA ASN A 107 5.13 2.50 14.89
C ASN A 107 5.87 1.53 13.97
N LEU A 108 5.50 0.24 13.99
CA LEU A 108 6.06 -0.76 13.10
C LEU A 108 5.76 -0.45 11.64
N VAL A 109 4.51 -0.08 11.32
CA VAL A 109 4.07 0.28 9.97
C VAL A 109 4.74 1.57 9.49
N HIS A 110 4.80 2.61 10.33
CA HIS A 110 5.46 3.87 9.98
C HIS A 110 6.94 3.66 9.65
N LYS A 111 7.67 2.90 10.47
CA LYS A 111 9.08 2.56 10.20
C LYS A 111 9.26 1.77 8.91
N ALA A 112 8.41 0.78 8.68
CA ALA A 112 8.46 -0.03 7.48
C ALA A 112 8.16 0.80 6.22
N SER A 113 7.16 1.71 6.29
CA SER A 113 6.80 2.61 5.20
C SER A 113 7.92 3.62 4.91
N LEU A 114 8.51 4.22 5.95
CA LEU A 114 9.62 5.16 5.81
C LEU A 114 10.82 4.53 5.11
N LEU A 115 11.22 3.32 5.53
CA LEU A 115 12.32 2.58 4.87
C LEU A 115 11.96 2.22 3.43
N TYR A 116 10.73 1.80 3.19
CA TYR A 116 10.25 1.46 1.85
C TYR A 116 10.28 2.67 0.91
N ASN A 117 9.74 3.81 1.33
CA ASN A 117 9.71 5.05 0.55
C ASN A 117 11.13 5.59 0.33
N GLY A 118 12.03 5.43 1.30
CA GLY A 118 13.45 5.74 1.15
C GLY A 118 14.24 4.80 0.23
N GLY A 119 13.59 3.73 -0.29
CA GLY A 119 14.23 2.73 -1.15
C GLY A 119 15.06 1.67 -0.42
N TYR A 120 15.02 1.66 0.93
CA TYR A 120 15.68 0.68 1.78
C TYR A 120 14.83 -0.60 1.90
N TYR A 121 14.60 -1.25 0.75
CA TYR A 121 13.65 -2.36 0.66
C TYR A 121 14.07 -3.59 1.47
N GLU A 122 15.39 -3.85 1.61
CA GLU A 122 15.89 -4.99 2.36
C GLU A 122 15.67 -4.81 3.86
N GLU A 123 15.91 -3.60 4.38
CA GLU A 123 15.67 -3.25 5.78
C GLU A 123 14.17 -3.22 6.09
N ALA A 124 13.35 -2.75 5.15
CA ALA A 124 11.89 -2.74 5.27
C ALA A 124 11.30 -4.16 5.28
N TYR A 125 11.95 -5.14 4.64
CA TYR A 125 11.44 -6.51 4.46
C TYR A 125 11.09 -7.19 5.78
N GLU A 126 12.00 -7.17 6.75
CA GLU A 126 11.78 -7.79 8.06
C GLU A 126 10.62 -7.14 8.82
N LEU A 127 10.52 -5.80 8.74
CA LEU A 127 9.43 -5.07 9.37
C LEU A 127 8.08 -5.39 8.71
N TRP A 128 8.03 -5.47 7.37
CA TRP A 128 6.82 -5.87 6.66
C TRP A 128 6.39 -7.31 6.97
N GLN A 129 7.34 -8.23 7.17
CA GLN A 129 7.00 -9.58 7.62
C GLN A 129 6.40 -9.57 9.03
N GLU A 130 6.94 -8.74 9.94
CA GLU A 130 6.39 -8.61 11.29
C GLU A 130 5.00 -7.94 11.27
N VAL A 131 4.75 -6.99 10.36
CA VAL A 131 3.40 -6.43 10.13
C VAL A 131 2.44 -7.54 9.75
N LEU A 132 2.78 -8.41 8.77
CA LEU A 132 1.91 -9.52 8.34
C LEU A 132 1.65 -10.57 9.41
N LYS A 133 2.58 -10.78 10.35
CA LYS A 133 2.34 -11.66 11.51
C LYS A 133 1.26 -11.12 12.44
N ARG A 134 1.14 -9.80 12.54
CA ARG A 134 0.15 -9.13 13.40
C ARG A 134 -1.16 -8.86 12.68
N ASP A 135 -1.09 -8.50 11.41
CA ASP A 135 -2.23 -8.26 10.53
C ASP A 135 -1.95 -8.83 9.13
N GLY A 136 -2.42 -10.05 8.90
CA GLY A 136 -2.31 -10.72 7.60
C GLY A 136 -3.12 -10.05 6.48
N GLY A 137 -4.02 -9.11 6.81
CA GLY A 137 -4.79 -8.31 5.86
C GLY A 137 -4.09 -7.02 5.41
N TYR A 138 -2.96 -6.67 6.02
CA TYR A 138 -2.29 -5.41 5.73
C TYR A 138 -1.60 -5.43 4.35
N TYR A 139 -2.33 -5.03 3.34
CA TYR A 139 -1.98 -5.24 1.94
C TYR A 139 -0.68 -4.55 1.51
N ARG A 140 -0.32 -3.38 2.10
CA ARG A 140 0.94 -2.68 1.81
C ARG A 140 2.18 -3.49 2.17
N ALA A 141 2.10 -4.34 3.19
CA ALA A 141 3.21 -5.21 3.54
C ALA A 141 3.53 -6.21 2.42
N TYR A 142 2.52 -6.69 1.70
CA TYR A 142 2.75 -7.54 0.53
C TYR A 142 3.46 -6.78 -0.60
N LEU A 143 3.14 -5.49 -0.81
CA LEU A 143 3.87 -4.63 -1.76
C LEU A 143 5.34 -4.48 -1.35
N GLY A 144 5.59 -4.15 -0.09
CA GLY A 144 6.94 -3.96 0.45
C GLY A 144 7.80 -5.21 0.33
N ILE A 145 7.25 -6.37 0.70
CA ILE A 145 7.93 -7.66 0.59
C ILE A 145 8.20 -8.00 -0.88
N SER A 146 7.24 -7.78 -1.77
CA SER A 146 7.42 -8.03 -3.21
C SER A 146 8.56 -7.19 -3.79
N ALA A 147 8.62 -5.89 -3.44
CA ALA A 147 9.68 -5.00 -3.91
C ALA A 147 11.06 -5.41 -3.38
N ALA A 148 11.15 -5.82 -2.12
CA ALA A 148 12.40 -6.31 -1.54
C ALA A 148 12.90 -7.60 -2.23
N LEU A 149 11.99 -8.57 -2.45
CA LEU A 149 12.31 -9.82 -3.14
C LEU A 149 12.71 -9.57 -4.61
N LEU A 150 12.07 -8.60 -5.27
CA LEU A 150 12.45 -8.18 -6.62
C LEU A 150 13.89 -7.66 -6.66
N LYS A 151 14.30 -6.85 -5.68
CA LYS A 151 15.68 -6.35 -5.54
C LYS A 151 16.68 -7.46 -5.28
N LYS A 152 16.31 -8.48 -4.50
CA LYS A 152 17.15 -9.67 -4.24
C LYS A 152 17.25 -10.62 -5.43
N GLY A 153 16.46 -10.41 -6.49
CA GLY A 153 16.39 -11.33 -7.63
C GLY A 153 15.53 -12.58 -7.36
N GLU A 154 14.80 -12.63 -6.26
CA GLU A 154 13.90 -13.72 -5.90
C GLU A 154 12.55 -13.58 -6.64
N TYR A 155 12.64 -13.56 -7.99
CA TYR A 155 11.51 -13.20 -8.86
C TYR A 155 10.26 -14.07 -8.66
N GLY A 156 10.45 -15.36 -8.37
CA GLY A 156 9.35 -16.31 -8.17
C GLY A 156 8.50 -15.94 -6.96
N GLU A 157 9.16 -15.65 -5.84
CA GLU A 157 8.47 -15.21 -4.61
C GLU A 157 7.93 -13.78 -4.77
N ALA A 158 8.70 -12.88 -5.38
CA ALA A 158 8.24 -11.51 -5.66
C ALA A 158 6.90 -11.51 -6.42
N MET A 159 6.74 -12.38 -7.44
CA MET A 159 5.47 -12.52 -8.18
C MET A 159 4.31 -12.99 -7.30
N LYS A 160 4.56 -13.88 -6.32
CA LYS A 160 3.51 -14.35 -5.39
C LYS A 160 3.01 -13.20 -4.52
N TYR A 161 3.94 -12.45 -3.91
CA TYR A 161 3.60 -11.31 -3.07
C TYR A 161 2.96 -10.18 -3.87
N ALA A 162 3.41 -9.92 -5.10
CA ALA A 162 2.78 -8.95 -5.99
C ALA A 162 1.31 -9.30 -6.31
N ARG A 163 0.97 -10.60 -6.46
CA ARG A 163 -0.43 -11.04 -6.63
C ARG A 163 -1.26 -10.79 -5.38
N LEU A 164 -0.73 -11.10 -4.19
CA LEU A 164 -1.42 -10.84 -2.92
C LEU A 164 -1.68 -9.34 -2.71
N ALA A 165 -0.76 -8.51 -3.19
CA ALA A 165 -0.88 -7.06 -3.19
C ALA A 165 -1.69 -6.50 -4.37
N ALA A 166 -2.26 -7.34 -5.25
CA ALA A 166 -2.94 -6.95 -6.48
C ALA A 166 -2.13 -5.94 -7.34
N SER A 167 -0.79 -5.98 -7.25
CA SER A 167 0.10 -5.08 -7.98
C SER A 167 0.54 -5.70 -9.31
N SER A 168 -0.09 -5.26 -10.41
CA SER A 168 0.33 -5.65 -11.75
C SER A 168 1.72 -5.12 -12.11
N GLU A 169 2.08 -3.95 -11.60
CA GLU A 169 3.40 -3.35 -11.86
C GLU A 169 4.55 -4.21 -11.31
N LEU A 170 4.51 -4.53 -10.01
CA LEU A 170 5.53 -5.36 -9.37
C LEU A 170 5.54 -6.77 -9.95
N TYR A 171 4.36 -7.32 -10.26
CA TYR A 171 4.25 -8.61 -10.91
C TYR A 171 4.97 -8.63 -12.26
N ASN A 172 4.72 -7.64 -13.12
CA ASN A 172 5.34 -7.55 -14.44
C ASN A 172 6.85 -7.37 -14.34
N LYS A 173 7.34 -6.51 -13.44
CA LYS A 173 8.78 -6.34 -13.19
C LYS A 173 9.44 -7.65 -12.76
N ALA A 174 8.82 -8.38 -11.84
CA ALA A 174 9.33 -9.68 -11.40
C ALA A 174 9.27 -10.74 -12.50
N PHE A 175 8.20 -10.76 -13.30
CA PHE A 175 8.08 -11.65 -14.44
C PHE A 175 9.16 -11.39 -15.52
N GLU A 176 9.43 -10.12 -15.81
CA GLU A 176 10.50 -9.73 -16.73
C GLU A 176 11.87 -10.17 -16.23
N GLY A 177 12.17 -9.96 -14.95
CA GLY A 177 13.40 -10.42 -14.33
C GLY A 177 13.56 -11.93 -14.41
N ARG A 178 12.52 -12.69 -14.06
CA ARG A 178 12.52 -14.15 -14.15
C ARG A 178 12.72 -14.66 -15.57
N ARG A 179 12.07 -14.01 -16.55
CA ARG A 179 12.24 -14.35 -17.97
C ARG A 179 13.65 -14.08 -18.46
N ALA A 180 14.23 -12.94 -18.05
CA ALA A 180 15.61 -12.60 -18.41
C ALA A 180 16.61 -13.59 -17.81
N GLU A 181 16.42 -13.99 -16.55
CA GLU A 181 17.24 -15.01 -15.89
C GLU A 181 17.14 -16.36 -16.60
N PHE A 182 15.93 -16.83 -16.89
CA PHE A 182 15.69 -18.06 -17.65
C PHE A 182 16.37 -18.02 -19.03
N LEU A 183 16.22 -16.93 -19.77
CA LEU A 183 16.87 -16.80 -21.09
C LEU A 183 18.38 -16.81 -20.97
N LYS A 184 18.95 -16.15 -19.95
CA LYS A 184 20.39 -16.13 -19.71
C LYS A 184 20.93 -17.53 -19.39
N GLU A 185 20.25 -18.29 -18.58
CA GLU A 185 20.64 -19.64 -18.14
C GLU A 185 20.55 -20.63 -19.27
N TYR A 186 19.46 -20.61 -20.06
CA TYR A 186 19.20 -21.60 -21.11
C TYR A 186 19.51 -21.11 -22.52
N PHE A 187 20.12 -19.92 -22.68
CA PHE A 187 20.39 -19.34 -24.00
C PHE A 187 21.10 -20.29 -24.96
N ASN A 188 22.21 -20.87 -24.53
CA ASN A 188 23.00 -21.79 -25.35
C ASN A 188 22.21 -23.05 -25.75
N LEU A 189 21.44 -23.59 -24.84
CA LEU A 189 20.59 -24.76 -25.11
C LEU A 189 19.48 -24.42 -26.12
N ILE A 190 18.83 -23.26 -25.99
CA ILE A 190 17.81 -22.79 -26.92
C ILE A 190 18.40 -22.62 -28.33
N VAL A 191 19.60 -22.03 -28.45
CA VAL A 191 20.28 -21.85 -29.73
C VAL A 191 20.61 -23.18 -30.38
N ILE A 192 21.15 -24.14 -29.62
CA ILE A 192 21.47 -25.48 -30.12
C ILE A 192 20.19 -26.20 -30.60
N LEU A 193 19.13 -26.19 -29.81
CA LEU A 193 17.86 -26.83 -30.15
C LEU A 193 17.25 -26.22 -31.42
N THR A 194 17.25 -24.88 -31.53
CA THR A 194 16.73 -24.20 -32.72
C THR A 194 17.55 -24.55 -33.95
N ALA A 195 18.89 -24.62 -33.86
CA ALA A 195 19.74 -25.02 -34.97
C ALA A 195 19.46 -26.49 -35.43
N VAL A 196 19.30 -27.40 -34.48
CA VAL A 196 18.96 -28.81 -34.77
C VAL A 196 17.61 -28.92 -35.47
N ILE A 197 16.59 -28.21 -34.95
CA ILE A 197 15.25 -28.19 -35.58
C ILE A 197 15.31 -27.68 -37.01
N LEU A 198 16.05 -26.61 -37.27
CA LEU A 198 16.23 -26.07 -38.63
C LEU A 198 16.91 -27.03 -39.55
N LEU A 199 17.94 -27.76 -39.10
CA LEU A 199 18.62 -28.79 -39.90
C LEU A 199 17.70 -29.97 -40.24
N VAL A 200 16.89 -30.42 -39.27
CA VAL A 200 15.90 -31.48 -39.50
C VAL A 200 14.85 -31.05 -40.53
N LEU A 201 14.28 -29.85 -40.34
CA LEU A 201 13.28 -29.29 -41.27
C LEU A 201 13.87 -29.16 -42.69
N ARG A 202 15.12 -28.68 -42.85
CA ARG A 202 15.82 -28.58 -44.13
C ARG A 202 15.98 -29.96 -44.77
N LYS A 203 16.31 -30.99 -43.99
CA LYS A 203 16.44 -32.37 -44.50
C LYS A 203 15.09 -32.91 -45.00
N ILE A 204 14.01 -32.70 -44.26
CA ILE A 204 12.65 -33.16 -44.64
C ILE A 204 12.17 -32.48 -45.92
N ILE A 205 12.39 -31.17 -46.07
CA ILE A 205 12.02 -30.41 -47.28
C ILE A 205 12.82 -30.86 -48.49
N ARG A 206 14.09 -31.22 -48.31
CA ARG A 206 14.96 -31.67 -49.41
C ARG A 206 14.68 -33.10 -49.85
N THR A 207 14.03 -33.91 -49.04
CA THR A 207 13.67 -35.32 -49.33
C THR A 207 12.26 -35.49 -49.88
N ARG A 208 11.47 -34.42 -49.96
CA ARG A 208 10.21 -34.30 -50.70
C ARG A 208 10.47 -33.66 -52.07
#